data_23db171bd0f50f53de4a398a4a922da3
#
_entry.id   23db171bd0f50f53de4a398a4a922da3
#
_cell.length_a   1.000
_cell.length_b   1.000
_cell.length_c   1.000
_cell.angle_alpha   90.00
_cell.angle_beta   90.00
_cell.angle_gamma   90.00
#
_symmetry.space_group_name_H-M   'P 1'
#
loop_
_entity.id
_entity.type
_entity.pdbx_description
1 polymer ?
#
loop_
_entity_poly.entity_id
_entity_poly.type
_entity_poly.pdbx_seq_one_letter_code
_entity_poly.pdbx_strand_id
1 'polypeptide(L)'
;MAEILRGTIIGKDGEDGALVKYAKTYATTAINQFNAQYNKSVSDDLGLNWYQYTGTIRKTSREFCKVLKEKKYFHRNEIEGFLTGHVGDKTIPLSQSTGLPYGFDETTTVNNFIILRGGWNCNHQIFPIMDSLVPDSVKRDVEMRVGLV
;
A
#
# COMPACT_ATOMS: atom_id res chain seq x y z
N MET A 1 23.05 27.05 21.60
CA MET A 1 22.55 25.67 21.73
C MET A 1 21.04 25.57 21.51
N ALA A 2 20.19 26.34 22.17
CA ALA A 2 18.73 26.33 22.02
C ALA A 2 18.26 26.62 20.58
N GLU A 3 18.90 27.56 19.90
CA GLU A 3 18.55 27.93 18.51
C GLU A 3 18.89 26.83 17.50
N ILE A 4 19.99 26.10 17.68
CA ILE A 4 20.37 24.95 16.87
C ILE A 4 19.35 23.83 17.05
N LEU A 5 18.98 23.52 18.30
CA LEU A 5 17.95 22.51 18.60
C LEU A 5 16.60 22.89 17.97
N ARG A 6 16.20 24.16 18.12
CA ARG A 6 14.97 24.67 17.51
C ARG A 6 14.97 24.51 15.98
N GLY A 7 16.06 24.89 15.32
CA GLY A 7 16.19 24.74 13.87
C GLY A 7 16.14 23.27 13.42
N THR A 8 16.77 22.36 14.16
CA THR A 8 16.73 20.92 13.87
C THR A 8 15.34 20.32 14.06
N ILE A 9 14.62 20.73 15.10
CA ILE A 9 13.32 20.16 15.47
C ILE A 9 12.20 20.77 14.61
N ILE A 10 12.12 22.09 14.57
CA ILE A 10 11.01 22.83 13.93
C ILE A 10 11.33 23.18 12.48
N GLY A 11 12.59 23.46 12.19
CA GLY A 11 13.07 23.91 10.88
C GLY A 11 13.61 25.34 10.90
N LYS A 12 14.26 25.73 9.81
CA LYS A 12 14.87 27.04 9.61
C LYS A 12 14.84 27.40 8.11
N ASP A 13 14.77 28.68 7.82
CA ASP A 13 14.90 29.22 6.46
C ASP A 13 13.91 28.61 5.42
N GLY A 14 12.67 28.32 5.86
CA GLY A 14 11.62 27.77 5.02
C GLY A 14 11.66 26.24 4.86
N GLU A 15 12.62 25.57 5.51
CA GLU A 15 12.69 24.11 5.54
C GLU A 15 12.14 23.53 6.85
N ASP A 16 11.30 22.49 6.72
CA ASP A 16 10.76 21.77 7.87
C ASP A 16 11.87 21.04 8.66
N GLY A 17 11.87 21.19 9.96
CA GLY A 17 12.70 20.39 10.87
C GLY A 17 12.21 18.93 10.98
N ALA A 18 13.00 18.11 11.68
CA ALA A 18 12.73 16.68 11.81
C ALA A 18 11.36 16.38 12.43
N LEU A 19 10.97 17.11 13.49
CA LEU A 19 9.67 16.90 14.15
C LEU A 19 8.51 17.28 13.24
N VAL A 20 8.61 18.36 12.48
CA VAL A 20 7.58 18.81 11.54
C VAL A 20 7.44 17.80 10.40
N LYS A 21 8.56 17.33 9.83
CA LYS A 21 8.56 16.28 8.79
C LYS A 21 7.90 14.99 9.30
N TYR A 22 8.24 14.58 10.52
CA TYR A 22 7.63 13.41 11.16
C TYR A 22 6.13 13.59 11.36
N ALA A 23 5.69 14.72 11.91
CA ALA A 23 4.28 15.01 12.15
C ALA A 23 3.47 15.03 10.84
N LYS A 24 4.01 15.64 9.78
CA LYS A 24 3.38 15.63 8.44
C LYS A 24 3.25 14.21 7.89
N THR A 25 4.29 13.40 8.01
CA THR A 25 4.28 12.01 7.55
C THR A 25 3.27 11.17 8.34
N TYR A 26 3.22 11.36 9.66
CA TYR A 26 2.25 10.69 10.52
C TYR A 26 0.81 11.05 10.14
N ALA A 27 0.51 12.34 10.01
CA ALA A 27 -0.81 12.81 9.61
C ALA A 27 -1.22 12.26 8.23
N THR A 28 -0.32 12.30 7.25
CA THR A 28 -0.58 11.77 5.91
C THR A 28 -0.84 10.27 5.96
N THR A 29 -0.06 9.51 6.72
CA THR A 29 -0.25 8.06 6.88
C THR A 29 -1.60 7.75 7.53
N ALA A 30 -1.97 8.47 8.60
CA ALA A 30 -3.24 8.29 9.29
C ALA A 30 -4.45 8.60 8.38
N ILE A 31 -4.40 9.69 7.62
CA ILE A 31 -5.45 10.04 6.66
C ILE A 31 -5.58 8.96 5.57
N ASN A 32 -4.45 8.49 5.04
CA ASN A 32 -4.44 7.45 4.03
C ASN A 32 -5.01 6.12 4.55
N GLN A 33 -4.71 5.76 5.79
CA GLN A 33 -5.26 4.57 6.44
C GLN A 33 -6.76 4.72 6.71
N PHE A 34 -7.21 5.89 7.15
CA PHE A 34 -8.63 6.18 7.33
C PHE A 34 -9.42 6.04 6.01
N ASN A 35 -8.92 6.64 4.92
CA ASN A 35 -9.53 6.51 3.61
C ASN A 35 -9.55 5.05 3.13
N ALA A 36 -8.49 4.31 3.40
CA ALA A 36 -8.41 2.89 3.04
C ALA A 36 -9.37 2.02 3.87
N GLN A 37 -9.57 2.35 5.15
CA GLN A 37 -10.58 1.71 6.00
C GLN A 37 -11.98 1.95 5.46
N TYR A 38 -12.29 3.18 5.06
CA TYR A 38 -13.58 3.51 4.43
C TYR A 38 -13.79 2.72 3.13
N ASN A 39 -12.78 2.72 2.24
CA ASN A 39 -12.84 1.96 0.99
C ASN A 39 -13.02 0.46 1.23
N LYS A 40 -12.38 -0.09 2.25
CA LYS A 40 -12.55 -1.49 2.64
C LYS A 40 -13.98 -1.77 3.12
N SER A 41 -14.55 -0.90 3.96
CA SER A 41 -15.94 -1.06 4.41
C SER A 41 -16.91 -1.04 3.22
N VAL A 42 -16.77 -0.09 2.31
CA VAL A 42 -17.59 -0.03 1.08
C VAL A 42 -17.43 -1.30 0.24
N SER A 43 -16.20 -1.81 0.11
CA SER A 43 -15.92 -3.05 -0.62
C SER A 43 -16.65 -4.25 -0.01
N ASP A 44 -16.58 -4.38 1.33
CA ASP A 44 -17.21 -5.48 2.05
C ASP A 44 -18.75 -5.39 1.99
N ASP A 45 -19.32 -4.20 2.15
CA ASP A 45 -20.77 -3.96 2.09
C ASP A 45 -21.36 -4.25 0.70
N LEU A 46 -20.61 -3.94 -0.37
CA LEU A 46 -21.04 -4.15 -1.74
C LEU A 46 -20.59 -5.49 -2.33
N GLY A 47 -19.86 -6.32 -1.59
CA GLY A 47 -19.33 -7.60 -2.05
C GLY A 47 -18.31 -7.47 -3.18
N LEU A 48 -17.56 -6.34 -3.24
CA LEU A 48 -16.56 -6.11 -4.27
C LEU A 48 -15.26 -6.85 -3.92
N ASN A 49 -14.73 -7.62 -4.86
CA ASN A 49 -13.52 -8.42 -4.68
C ASN A 49 -12.35 -7.95 -5.54
N TRP A 50 -12.60 -7.02 -6.45
CA TRP A 50 -11.58 -6.44 -7.31
C TRP A 50 -11.15 -5.07 -6.81
N TYR A 51 -9.87 -4.79 -6.97
CA TYR A 51 -9.24 -3.56 -6.52
C TYR A 51 -8.33 -2.98 -7.59
N GLN A 52 -8.23 -1.64 -7.60
CA GLN A 52 -7.28 -0.91 -8.40
C GLN A 52 -6.23 -0.26 -7.48
N TYR A 53 -4.96 -0.49 -7.79
CA TYR A 53 -3.83 0.15 -7.10
C TYR A 53 -3.39 1.40 -7.85
N THR A 54 -3.35 2.53 -7.15
CA THR A 54 -3.01 3.83 -7.75
C THR A 54 -1.96 4.57 -6.95
N GLY A 55 -1.34 5.57 -7.54
CA GLY A 55 -0.33 6.42 -6.92
C GLY A 55 0.85 6.68 -7.84
N THR A 56 1.73 7.57 -7.41
CA THR A 56 2.92 7.96 -8.16
C THR A 56 4.14 7.18 -7.67
N ILE A 57 4.87 6.57 -8.59
CA ILE A 57 6.14 5.91 -8.28
C ILE A 57 7.25 6.97 -8.19
N ARG A 58 8.03 6.91 -7.11
CA ARG A 58 9.21 7.72 -6.84
C ARG A 58 10.45 6.84 -6.79
N LYS A 59 11.64 7.42 -6.87
CA LYS A 59 12.91 6.68 -6.73
C LYS A 59 12.98 5.87 -5.44
N THR A 60 12.39 6.39 -4.35
CA THR A 60 12.33 5.77 -3.03
C THR A 60 11.12 4.85 -2.84
N SER A 61 10.26 4.66 -3.84
CA SER A 61 9.15 3.72 -3.75
C SER A 61 9.67 2.30 -3.57
N ARG A 62 9.03 1.56 -2.66
CA ARG A 62 9.36 0.16 -2.38
C ARG A 62 9.09 -0.70 -3.60
N GLU A 63 9.83 -1.79 -3.75
CA GLU A 63 9.68 -2.71 -4.89
C GLU A 63 8.24 -3.23 -5.00
N PHE A 64 7.63 -3.61 -3.87
CA PHE A 64 6.22 -3.98 -3.82
C PHE A 64 5.31 -2.92 -4.49
N CYS A 65 5.50 -1.63 -4.14
CA CYS A 65 4.67 -0.56 -4.67
C CYS A 65 4.85 -0.40 -6.19
N LYS A 66 6.06 -0.58 -6.70
CA LYS A 66 6.37 -0.51 -8.14
C LYS A 66 5.66 -1.64 -8.89
N VAL A 67 5.85 -2.87 -8.41
CA VAL A 67 5.28 -4.07 -9.06
C VAL A 67 3.75 -4.04 -9.00
N LEU A 68 3.16 -3.68 -7.86
CA LEU A 68 1.70 -3.63 -7.76
C LEU A 68 1.10 -2.46 -8.56
N LYS A 69 1.83 -1.35 -8.70
CA LYS A 69 1.42 -0.24 -9.58
C LYS A 69 1.42 -0.65 -11.05
N GLU A 70 2.41 -1.43 -11.49
CA GLU A 70 2.50 -1.97 -12.84
C GLU A 70 1.37 -2.97 -13.11
N LYS A 71 1.11 -3.88 -12.14
CA LYS A 71 -0.02 -4.83 -12.21
C LYS A 71 -1.36 -4.10 -12.29
N LYS A 72 -1.53 -3.00 -11.59
CA LYS A 72 -2.68 -2.09 -11.56
C LYS A 72 -3.95 -2.67 -10.94
N TYR A 73 -4.39 -3.85 -11.33
CA TYR A 73 -5.60 -4.52 -10.84
C TYR A 73 -5.25 -5.81 -10.11
N PHE A 74 -5.97 -6.11 -9.05
CA PHE A 74 -5.81 -7.37 -8.34
C PHE A 74 -7.14 -7.81 -7.69
N HIS A 75 -7.27 -9.11 -7.50
CA HIS A 75 -8.39 -9.72 -6.81
C HIS A 75 -8.05 -9.97 -5.34
N ARG A 76 -9.05 -9.99 -4.45
CA ARG A 76 -8.89 -10.26 -3.01
C ARG A 76 -8.07 -11.53 -2.74
N ASN A 77 -8.27 -12.59 -3.52
CA ASN A 77 -7.59 -13.88 -3.34
C ASN A 77 -6.08 -13.82 -3.64
N GLU A 78 -5.57 -12.76 -4.27
CA GLU A 78 -4.14 -12.59 -4.51
C GLU A 78 -3.38 -12.01 -3.29
N ILE A 79 -4.10 -11.47 -2.29
CA ILE A 79 -3.48 -10.77 -1.15
C ILE A 79 -2.57 -11.69 -0.34
N GLU A 80 -2.93 -12.96 -0.17
CA GLU A 80 -2.08 -13.92 0.52
C GLU A 80 -0.73 -14.09 -0.19
N GLY A 81 -0.75 -14.16 -1.52
CA GLY A 81 0.47 -14.16 -2.34
C GLY A 81 1.30 -12.91 -2.13
N PHE A 82 0.69 -11.74 -2.00
CA PHE A 82 1.41 -10.49 -1.76
C PHE A 82 2.19 -10.51 -0.44
N LEU A 83 1.61 -11.08 0.61
CA LEU A 83 2.26 -11.18 1.92
C LEU A 83 3.45 -12.15 1.89
N THR A 84 3.44 -13.12 0.98
CA THR A 84 4.55 -14.05 0.77
C THR A 84 5.51 -13.62 -0.35
N GLY A 85 5.37 -12.37 -0.82
CA GLY A 85 6.25 -11.77 -1.82
C GLY A 85 5.92 -12.12 -3.28
N HIS A 86 4.75 -12.66 -3.56
CA HIS A 86 4.35 -13.01 -4.93
C HIS A 86 3.30 -12.01 -5.44
N VAL A 87 3.62 -11.27 -6.48
CA VAL A 87 2.69 -10.31 -7.14
C VAL A 87 2.61 -10.64 -8.62
N GLY A 88 1.57 -11.34 -9.00
CA GLY A 88 1.47 -11.90 -10.35
C GLY A 88 2.53 -12.97 -10.57
N ASP A 89 3.32 -12.80 -11.61
CA ASP A 89 4.48 -13.63 -11.96
C ASP A 89 5.79 -13.15 -11.33
N LYS A 90 5.76 -12.04 -10.58
CA LYS A 90 6.94 -11.43 -9.98
C LYS A 90 7.11 -11.82 -8.52
N THR A 91 8.36 -12.02 -8.11
CA THR A 91 8.75 -12.25 -6.72
C THR A 91 9.40 -11.01 -6.15
N ILE A 92 9.01 -10.63 -4.94
CA ILE A 92 9.48 -9.45 -4.21
C ILE A 92 10.27 -9.91 -2.99
N PRO A 93 11.43 -9.28 -2.70
CA PRO A 93 12.21 -9.60 -1.53
C PRO A 93 11.44 -9.41 -0.22
N LEU A 94 11.59 -10.38 0.68
CA LEU A 94 11.03 -10.33 2.02
C LEU A 94 12.06 -9.84 3.04
N SER A 95 11.59 -9.13 4.05
CA SER A 95 12.37 -8.77 5.23
C SER A 95 12.69 -10.02 6.05
N GLN A 96 13.94 -10.20 6.41
CA GLN A 96 14.38 -11.31 7.27
C GLN A 96 13.77 -11.24 8.68
N SER A 97 13.45 -10.04 9.17
CA SER A 97 12.91 -9.85 10.51
C SER A 97 11.41 -10.12 10.62
N THR A 98 10.63 -9.82 9.56
CA THR A 98 9.16 -9.93 9.60
C THR A 98 8.60 -11.03 8.71
N GLY A 99 9.38 -11.52 7.74
CA GLY A 99 8.90 -12.44 6.72
C GLY A 99 7.92 -11.82 5.70
N LEU A 100 7.66 -10.51 5.79
CA LEU A 100 6.80 -9.74 4.89
C LEU A 100 7.62 -8.94 3.89
N PRO A 101 7.05 -8.48 2.77
CA PRO A 101 7.74 -7.57 1.86
C PRO A 101 8.31 -6.34 2.56
N TYR A 102 9.49 -5.89 2.13
CA TYR A 102 10.16 -4.73 2.76
C TYR A 102 9.25 -3.51 2.85
N GLY A 103 9.18 -2.95 4.06
CA GLY A 103 8.42 -1.76 4.40
C GLY A 103 6.96 -2.00 4.75
N PHE A 104 6.51 -3.26 4.78
CA PHE A 104 5.23 -3.59 5.38
C PHE A 104 5.29 -3.42 6.90
N ASP A 105 4.17 -3.02 7.46
CA ASP A 105 3.97 -3.09 8.91
C ASP A 105 3.93 -4.56 9.34
N GLU A 106 4.60 -4.91 10.44
CA GLU A 106 4.69 -6.29 10.95
C GLU A 106 3.33 -6.89 11.32
N THR A 107 2.33 -6.06 11.55
CA THR A 107 0.95 -6.47 11.84
C THR A 107 0.11 -6.69 10.60
N THR A 108 0.69 -6.56 9.39
CA THR A 108 -0.05 -6.72 8.13
C THR A 108 -0.49 -8.16 7.92
N THR A 109 -1.78 -8.33 7.70
CA THR A 109 -2.44 -9.61 7.43
C THR A 109 -3.30 -9.48 6.17
N VAL A 110 -3.83 -10.61 5.67
CA VAL A 110 -4.79 -10.60 4.55
C VAL A 110 -5.99 -9.68 4.82
N ASN A 111 -6.48 -9.67 6.08
CA ASN A 111 -7.67 -8.90 6.44
C ASN A 111 -7.45 -7.38 6.51
N ASN A 112 -6.23 -6.93 6.83
CA ASN A 112 -5.93 -5.51 6.97
C ASN A 112 -5.00 -4.96 5.89
N PHE A 113 -4.59 -5.78 4.92
CA PHE A 113 -3.71 -5.37 3.83
C PHE A 113 -4.21 -4.12 3.08
N ILE A 114 -5.52 -4.05 2.78
CA ILE A 114 -6.13 -2.90 2.09
C ILE A 114 -5.89 -1.61 2.86
N ILE A 115 -5.88 -1.66 4.19
CA ILE A 115 -5.70 -0.51 5.08
C ILE A 115 -4.22 -0.16 5.20
N LEU A 116 -3.36 -1.14 5.53
CA LEU A 116 -1.95 -0.93 5.80
C LEU A 116 -1.09 -0.82 4.53
N ARG A 117 -1.49 -1.52 3.47
CA ARG A 117 -0.81 -1.47 2.15
C ARG A 117 0.70 -1.68 2.27
N GLY A 118 1.50 -0.72 1.74
CA GLY A 118 2.95 -0.70 1.83
C GLY A 118 3.53 -0.16 3.14
N GLY A 119 2.73 0.02 4.20
CA GLY A 119 3.17 0.47 5.52
C GLY A 119 3.42 1.98 5.63
N TRP A 120 4.31 2.36 6.56
CA TRP A 120 4.64 3.76 6.87
C TRP A 120 5.01 4.59 5.64
N ASN A 121 4.45 5.80 5.55
CA ASN A 121 4.67 6.74 4.44
C ASN A 121 4.29 6.20 3.05
N CYS A 122 3.38 5.25 2.98
CA CYS A 122 2.83 4.78 1.71
C CYS A 122 1.76 5.75 1.20
N ASN A 123 2.04 6.42 0.08
CA ASN A 123 1.12 7.39 -0.55
C ASN A 123 0.27 6.78 -1.67
N HIS A 124 0.36 5.47 -1.88
CA HIS A 124 -0.50 4.77 -2.84
C HIS A 124 -1.87 4.52 -2.26
N GLN A 125 -2.87 4.38 -3.10
CA GLN A 125 -4.25 4.13 -2.74
C GLN A 125 -4.76 2.84 -3.37
N ILE A 126 -5.69 2.18 -2.69
CA ILE A 126 -6.40 1.00 -3.18
C ILE A 126 -7.89 1.36 -3.21
N PHE A 127 -8.49 1.25 -4.38
CA PHE A 127 -9.91 1.49 -4.59
C PHE A 127 -10.61 0.20 -4.98
N PRO A 128 -11.73 -0.15 -4.33
CA PRO A 128 -12.59 -1.22 -4.80
C PRO A 128 -13.23 -0.81 -6.12
N ILE A 129 -13.34 -1.76 -7.03
CA ILE A 129 -13.94 -1.55 -8.35
C ILE A 129 -14.90 -2.68 -8.68
N MET A 130 -15.89 -2.37 -9.51
CA MET A 130 -16.80 -3.39 -10.04
C MET A 130 -16.06 -4.35 -10.97
N ASP A 131 -16.44 -5.62 -10.94
CA ASP A 131 -15.91 -6.67 -11.82
C ASP A 131 -15.95 -6.27 -13.31
N SER A 132 -17.03 -5.62 -13.73
CA SER A 132 -17.20 -5.16 -15.11
C SER A 132 -16.17 -4.14 -15.60
N LEU A 133 -15.46 -3.46 -14.69
CA LEU A 133 -14.43 -2.47 -15.01
C LEU A 133 -13.02 -3.08 -15.11
N VAL A 134 -12.87 -4.36 -14.75
CA VAL A 134 -11.60 -5.07 -14.85
C VAL A 134 -11.47 -5.67 -16.25
N PRO A 135 -10.34 -5.46 -16.94
CA PRO A 135 -10.12 -6.07 -18.28
C PRO A 135 -10.19 -7.60 -18.21
N ASP A 136 -10.85 -8.22 -19.19
CA ASP A 136 -11.02 -9.68 -19.24
C ASP A 136 -9.69 -10.46 -19.28
N SER A 137 -8.66 -9.87 -19.87
CA SER A 137 -7.30 -10.44 -19.86
C SER A 137 -6.74 -10.57 -18.46
N VAL A 138 -6.98 -9.56 -17.60
CA VAL A 138 -6.56 -9.56 -16.19
C VAL A 138 -7.34 -10.60 -15.40
N LYS A 139 -8.65 -10.67 -15.60
CA LYS A 139 -9.50 -11.67 -14.92
C LYS A 139 -9.02 -13.08 -15.20
N ARG A 140 -8.85 -13.44 -16.49
CA ARG A 140 -8.36 -14.77 -16.90
C ARG A 140 -6.99 -15.11 -16.30
N ASP A 141 -6.08 -14.14 -16.26
CA ASP A 141 -4.76 -14.32 -15.68
C ASP A 141 -4.82 -14.60 -14.18
N VAL A 142 -5.67 -13.87 -13.44
CA VAL A 142 -5.88 -14.09 -12.00
C VAL A 142 -6.61 -15.40 -11.74
N GLU A 143 -7.64 -15.73 -12.54
CA GLU A 143 -8.38 -16.99 -12.44
C GLU A 143 -7.46 -18.21 -12.59
N MET A 144 -6.55 -18.19 -13.56
CA MET A 144 -5.56 -19.27 -13.73
C MET A 144 -4.60 -19.41 -12.54
N ARG A 145 -4.30 -18.32 -11.82
CA ARG A 145 -3.32 -18.33 -10.73
C ARG A 145 -3.93 -18.68 -9.38
N VAL A 146 -5.09 -18.15 -9.05
CA VAL A 146 -5.68 -18.26 -7.71
C VAL A 146 -7.01 -19.00 -7.65
N GLY A 147 -7.54 -19.39 -8.83
CA GLY A 147 -8.83 -20.07 -8.93
C GLY A 147 -9.98 -19.17 -8.43
N LEU A 148 -10.57 -18.40 -9.32
CA LEU A 148 -11.83 -17.69 -9.03
C LEU A 148 -12.98 -18.67 -9.29
N VAL A 149 -13.52 -19.22 -8.25
CA VAL A 149 -14.77 -20.00 -8.29
C VAL A 149 -15.84 -19.23 -7.55
#